data_8e51121b36fb3264daa4c564ba8c1ee7
#
_entry.id   8e51121b36fb3264daa4c564ba8c1ee7
#
_cell.length_a   1.000
_cell.length_b   1.000
_cell.length_c   1.000
_cell.angle_alpha   90.00
_cell.angle_beta   90.00
_cell.angle_gamma   90.00
#
_symmetry.space_group_name_H-M   'P 1'
#
loop_
_entity.id
_entity.type
_entity.pdbx_description
1 polymer ?
#
loop_
_entity_poly.entity_id
_entity_poly.type
_entity_poly.pdbx_seq_one_letter_code
_entity_poly.pdbx_strand_id
1 'polypeptide(L)'
;MEETIEEKVSVYKTIIWNYIDAVSTQMDIVPVSYNILSAQMLTESRKVEKYRKEHGVPFKDEEGGGFSMPLEHGIVFNKMMRNLDNSRRAFDMTGENALIGLVCKYDGFLGDLMKQIFKDKPEILNGSDKEFKASDILTYKDFDELKDVLIEKEIESVLRKNHVDQLQWLETKLNVELRKFKLLPEYVEIMERRNLFVHCNGVVSRQYLSECKKFNVKLPEDLKPGDMLDAYIDYVRKAYMVLFQVGVMLGFVLWHKIRPQESSEMIDRLSEVAYTLIKDGEYELGLDIINFALSNKSWAKEINFAQQLIFRVNKALAFHLRDMQDECIKIADTMDVTAADPVYHLAKAILKLDYDYAYDIMGKIGKDDEMHANYKTWPLFNKIRQEAAFADKFKEIYGEEYECCNTRTAAFEEVIKSAMEIVEKAKEMNEKRKNAEVHDANVEEVEAEIVDAEEVVEEKVMADTSSSEK
;
A
#
# COMPACT_ATOMS: atom_id res chain seq x y z
N MET A 1 26.65 -10.28 36.87
CA MET A 1 25.91 -9.20 36.21
C MET A 1 26.11 -9.44 34.74
N GLU A 2 25.18 -10.13 34.14
CA GLU A 2 25.11 -10.25 32.67
C GLU A 2 24.54 -8.92 32.18
N GLU A 3 25.38 -8.11 31.55
CA GLU A 3 24.91 -7.00 30.69
C GLU A 3 24.17 -7.64 29.53
N THR A 4 22.86 -7.56 29.55
CA THR A 4 22.03 -7.75 28.34
C THR A 4 22.53 -6.75 27.31
N ILE A 5 23.21 -7.25 26.29
CA ILE A 5 23.52 -6.48 25.06
C ILE A 5 22.17 -6.20 24.42
N GLU A 6 21.56 -5.05 24.72
CA GLU A 6 20.49 -4.52 23.90
C GLU A 6 21.08 -4.33 22.49
N GLU A 7 20.66 -5.16 21.57
CA GLU A 7 21.03 -5.08 20.17
C GLU A 7 20.60 -3.69 19.66
N LYS A 8 21.57 -2.81 19.46
CA LYS A 8 21.31 -1.42 19.10
C LYS A 8 20.71 -1.37 17.69
N VAL A 9 19.39 -1.39 17.61
CA VAL A 9 18.65 -1.34 16.35
C VAL A 9 19.08 -0.12 15.53
N SER A 10 19.39 -0.33 14.25
CA SER A 10 19.78 0.76 13.38
C SER A 10 18.67 1.80 13.24
N VAL A 11 19.05 3.08 13.32
CA VAL A 11 18.10 4.20 13.15
C VAL A 11 17.47 4.19 11.76
N TYR A 12 18.20 3.76 10.73
CA TYR A 12 17.66 3.62 9.37
C TYR A 12 16.54 2.58 9.31
N LYS A 13 16.70 1.43 10.02
CA LYS A 13 15.62 0.46 10.17
C LYS A 13 14.38 1.16 10.72
N THR A 14 14.50 1.87 11.82
CA THR A 14 13.36 2.55 12.47
C THR A 14 12.67 3.52 11.52
N ILE A 15 13.42 4.34 10.79
CA ILE A 15 12.87 5.30 9.81
C ILE A 15 12.11 4.58 8.70
N ILE A 16 12.68 3.51 8.14
CA ILE A 16 12.06 2.74 7.05
C ILE A 16 10.79 2.02 7.55
N TRP A 17 10.82 1.40 8.73
CA TRP A 17 9.65 0.71 9.30
C TRP A 17 8.52 1.68 9.63
N ASN A 18 8.83 2.83 10.22
CA ASN A 18 7.82 3.88 10.46
C ASN A 18 7.14 4.33 9.15
N TYR A 19 7.90 4.40 8.06
CA TYR A 19 7.34 4.72 6.75
C TYR A 19 6.44 3.60 6.23
N ILE A 20 6.90 2.34 6.27
CA ILE A 20 6.14 1.16 5.86
C ILE A 20 4.81 1.11 6.62
N ASP A 21 4.87 1.20 7.94
CA ASP A 21 3.68 1.18 8.80
C ASP A 21 2.72 2.33 8.47
N ALA A 22 3.25 3.54 8.25
CA ALA A 22 2.44 4.71 7.96
C ALA A 22 1.69 4.61 6.63
N VAL A 23 2.33 4.12 5.55
CA VAL A 23 1.68 3.98 4.24
C VAL A 23 0.76 2.77 4.18
N SER A 24 1.10 1.67 4.85
CA SER A 24 0.25 0.47 4.94
C SER A 24 -1.01 0.76 5.75
N THR A 25 -0.89 1.36 6.94
CA THR A 25 -2.04 1.80 7.75
C THR A 25 -2.94 2.77 6.97
N GLN A 26 -2.36 3.70 6.21
CA GLN A 26 -3.13 4.60 5.35
C GLN A 26 -3.94 3.80 4.31
N MET A 27 -3.34 2.78 3.71
CA MET A 27 -4.02 1.95 2.72
C MET A 27 -5.11 1.05 3.34
N ASP A 28 -4.92 0.55 4.55
CA ASP A 28 -5.91 -0.26 5.28
C ASP A 28 -7.18 0.51 5.61
N ILE A 29 -7.06 1.82 5.90
CA ILE A 29 -8.18 2.69 6.24
C ILE A 29 -9.05 3.03 5.02
N VAL A 30 -8.47 3.08 3.83
CA VAL A 30 -9.16 3.54 2.60
C VAL A 30 -10.39 2.70 2.27
N PRO A 31 -10.33 1.36 2.19
CA PRO A 31 -11.52 0.53 1.90
C PRO A 31 -12.62 0.70 2.95
N VAL A 32 -12.25 0.77 4.22
CA VAL A 32 -13.21 0.98 5.34
C VAL A 32 -13.93 2.32 5.17
N SER A 33 -13.20 3.39 4.84
CA SER A 33 -13.76 4.72 4.61
C SER A 33 -14.73 4.72 3.43
N TYR A 34 -14.36 4.08 2.32
CA TYR A 34 -15.23 3.94 1.16
C TYR A 34 -16.52 3.19 1.47
N ASN A 35 -16.46 2.11 2.26
CA ASN A 35 -17.63 1.34 2.66
C ASN A 35 -18.61 2.16 3.49
N ILE A 36 -18.10 2.84 4.51
CA ILE A 36 -18.95 3.67 5.38
C ILE A 36 -19.62 4.78 4.57
N LEU A 37 -18.88 5.45 3.70
CA LEU A 37 -19.42 6.56 2.89
C LEU A 37 -20.37 6.06 1.80
N SER A 38 -20.12 4.90 1.21
CA SER A 38 -21.05 4.26 0.28
C SER A 38 -22.38 3.93 0.97
N ALA A 39 -22.35 3.29 2.12
CA ALA A 39 -23.54 2.97 2.89
C ALA A 39 -24.34 4.22 3.29
N GLN A 40 -23.63 5.30 3.66
CA GLN A 40 -24.25 6.59 3.95
C GLN A 40 -24.91 7.19 2.71
N MET A 41 -24.21 7.21 1.58
CA MET A 41 -24.73 7.72 0.30
C MET A 41 -25.99 6.97 -0.15
N LEU A 42 -25.97 5.62 -0.08
CA LEU A 42 -27.13 4.78 -0.39
C LEU A 42 -28.31 5.10 0.54
N THR A 43 -28.05 5.24 1.83
CA THR A 43 -29.09 5.59 2.82
C THR A 43 -29.73 6.95 2.52
N GLU A 44 -28.94 7.96 2.19
CA GLU A 44 -29.49 9.29 1.83
C GLU A 44 -30.22 9.24 0.47
N SER A 45 -29.74 8.48 -0.49
CA SER A 45 -30.39 8.26 -1.78
C SER A 45 -31.81 7.65 -1.61
N ARG A 46 -31.90 6.60 -0.78
CA ARG A 46 -33.22 5.96 -0.46
C ARG A 46 -34.18 6.93 0.21
N LYS A 47 -33.70 7.77 1.12
CA LYS A 47 -34.55 8.79 1.78
C LYS A 47 -35.08 9.79 0.77
N VAL A 48 -34.24 10.28 -0.14
CA VAL A 48 -34.65 11.21 -1.21
C VAL A 48 -35.67 10.55 -2.11
N GLU A 49 -35.41 9.32 -2.58
CA GLU A 49 -36.28 8.59 -3.48
C GLU A 49 -37.62 8.29 -2.84
N LYS A 50 -37.66 7.81 -1.59
CA LYS A 50 -38.88 7.57 -0.83
C LYS A 50 -39.70 8.86 -0.73
N TYR A 51 -39.08 9.98 -0.36
CA TYR A 51 -39.75 11.26 -0.22
C TYR A 51 -40.27 11.79 -1.56
N ARG A 52 -39.51 11.58 -2.64
CA ARG A 52 -39.92 11.88 -4.01
C ARG A 52 -41.17 11.10 -4.41
N LYS A 53 -41.23 9.78 -4.16
CA LYS A 53 -42.39 8.94 -4.47
C LYS A 53 -43.63 9.33 -3.66
N GLU A 54 -43.48 9.76 -2.39
CA GLU A 54 -44.57 10.10 -1.49
C GLU A 54 -45.14 11.51 -1.80
N HIS A 55 -44.35 12.48 -2.23
CA HIS A 55 -44.75 13.88 -2.32
C HIS A 55 -44.48 14.54 -3.68
N GLY A 56 -43.74 13.88 -4.58
CA GLY A 56 -43.47 14.39 -5.91
C GLY A 56 -44.69 14.28 -6.84
N VAL A 57 -44.96 15.31 -7.62
CA VAL A 57 -46.01 15.32 -8.64
C VAL A 57 -45.39 15.08 -10.01
N PRO A 58 -45.63 13.93 -10.67
CA PRO A 58 -45.06 13.65 -11.98
C PRO A 58 -45.58 14.62 -13.01
N PHE A 59 -44.73 15.04 -13.94
CA PHE A 59 -45.13 15.77 -15.14
C PHE A 59 -44.42 15.21 -16.36
N LYS A 60 -45.03 15.40 -17.55
CA LYS A 60 -44.41 15.12 -18.85
C LYS A 60 -44.33 16.41 -19.62
N ASP A 61 -43.18 16.71 -20.19
CA ASP A 61 -42.93 17.77 -21.13
C ASP A 61 -42.42 17.23 -22.47
N GLU A 62 -42.06 18.13 -23.40
CA GLU A 62 -41.58 17.74 -24.72
C GLU A 62 -40.20 17.05 -24.71
N GLU A 63 -39.45 17.16 -23.60
CA GLU A 63 -38.11 16.62 -23.43
C GLU A 63 -38.09 15.33 -22.63
N GLY A 64 -39.18 14.90 -22.01
CA GLY A 64 -39.29 13.67 -21.24
C GLY A 64 -40.25 13.71 -20.05
N GLY A 65 -40.04 12.87 -19.07
CA GLY A 65 -40.79 12.83 -17.81
C GLY A 65 -39.96 13.39 -16.65
N GLY A 66 -40.61 14.13 -15.76
CA GLY A 66 -39.99 14.67 -14.56
C GLY A 66 -40.95 14.70 -13.38
N PHE A 67 -40.53 15.29 -12.28
CA PHE A 67 -41.41 15.53 -11.14
C PHE A 67 -41.26 16.98 -10.63
N SER A 68 -42.31 17.57 -10.11
CA SER A 68 -42.27 18.82 -9.38
C SER A 68 -42.53 18.55 -7.89
N MET A 69 -41.79 19.20 -7.01
CA MET A 69 -42.02 19.11 -5.57
C MET A 69 -42.94 20.25 -5.11
N PRO A 70 -44.11 19.98 -4.50
CA PRO A 70 -44.99 21.00 -3.94
C PRO A 70 -44.24 21.90 -2.97
N LEU A 71 -44.60 23.20 -2.93
CA LEU A 71 -43.86 24.21 -2.17
C LEU A 71 -43.77 23.86 -0.67
N GLU A 72 -44.80 23.25 -0.10
CA GLU A 72 -44.86 22.80 1.29
C GLU A 72 -43.80 21.69 1.62
N HIS A 73 -43.42 20.88 0.63
CA HIS A 73 -42.42 19.82 0.75
C HIS A 73 -41.03 20.24 0.28
N GLY A 74 -40.91 21.38 -0.43
CA GLY A 74 -39.69 21.83 -1.08
C GLY A 74 -38.51 22.05 -0.12
N ILE A 75 -38.76 22.59 1.08
CA ILE A 75 -37.70 22.83 2.08
C ILE A 75 -37.10 21.52 2.58
N VAL A 76 -37.93 20.53 2.85
CA VAL A 76 -37.51 19.21 3.35
C VAL A 76 -36.75 18.45 2.26
N PHE A 77 -37.29 18.43 1.03
CA PHE A 77 -36.68 17.80 -0.11
C PHE A 77 -35.30 18.41 -0.42
N ASN A 78 -35.17 19.73 -0.47
CA ASN A 78 -33.90 20.40 -0.70
C ASN A 78 -32.87 20.11 0.39
N LYS A 79 -33.29 19.93 1.64
CA LYS A 79 -32.40 19.49 2.72
C LYS A 79 -31.89 18.06 2.48
N MET A 80 -32.76 17.13 2.08
CA MET A 80 -32.40 15.75 1.77
C MET A 80 -31.44 15.69 0.59
N MET A 81 -31.72 16.43 -0.50
CA MET A 81 -30.83 16.53 -1.66
C MET A 81 -29.44 17.04 -1.25
N ARG A 82 -29.38 18.09 -0.41
CA ARG A 82 -28.11 18.60 0.09
C ARG A 82 -27.32 17.56 0.89
N ASN A 83 -28.00 16.75 1.69
CA ASN A 83 -27.35 15.69 2.46
C ASN A 83 -26.78 14.61 1.52
N LEU A 84 -27.54 14.22 0.50
CA LEU A 84 -27.09 13.28 -0.52
C LEU A 84 -25.87 13.82 -1.28
N ASP A 85 -25.90 15.08 -1.72
CA ASP A 85 -24.79 15.73 -2.40
C ASP A 85 -23.55 15.82 -1.52
N ASN A 86 -23.71 16.11 -0.23
CA ASN A 86 -22.59 16.10 0.70
C ASN A 86 -21.98 14.70 0.88
N SER A 87 -22.83 13.66 0.94
CA SER A 87 -22.35 12.29 1.04
C SER A 87 -21.59 11.85 -0.22
N ARG A 88 -22.05 12.24 -1.42
CA ARG A 88 -21.33 12.01 -2.69
C ARG A 88 -19.98 12.71 -2.70
N ARG A 89 -19.95 14.00 -2.37
CA ARG A 89 -18.69 14.76 -2.30
C ARG A 89 -17.69 14.12 -1.33
N ALA A 90 -18.17 13.67 -0.14
CA ALA A 90 -17.31 12.99 0.82
C ALA A 90 -16.73 11.70 0.24
N PHE A 91 -17.52 10.93 -0.51
CA PHE A 91 -17.08 9.73 -1.20
C PHE A 91 -15.99 10.04 -2.24
N ASP A 92 -16.23 11.02 -3.13
CA ASP A 92 -15.27 11.42 -4.18
C ASP A 92 -13.95 11.93 -3.57
N MET A 93 -14.03 12.76 -2.53
CA MET A 93 -12.86 13.31 -1.84
C MET A 93 -12.04 12.28 -1.06
N THR A 94 -12.57 11.09 -0.79
CA THR A 94 -11.87 10.08 0.02
C THR A 94 -10.57 9.63 -0.65
N GLY A 95 -10.60 9.35 -1.95
CA GLY A 95 -9.42 8.94 -2.68
C GLY A 95 -8.41 10.07 -2.88
N GLU A 96 -8.88 11.30 -3.13
CA GLU A 96 -8.02 12.48 -3.22
C GLU A 96 -7.24 12.70 -1.91
N ASN A 97 -7.95 12.66 -0.79
CA ASN A 97 -7.34 12.80 0.53
C ASN A 97 -6.39 11.64 0.86
N ALA A 98 -6.72 10.42 0.43
CA ALA A 98 -5.85 9.27 0.60
C ALA A 98 -4.54 9.43 -0.20
N LEU A 99 -4.62 9.89 -1.46
CA LEU A 99 -3.44 10.19 -2.28
C LEU A 99 -2.56 11.28 -1.65
N ILE A 100 -3.18 12.39 -1.23
CA ILE A 100 -2.47 13.48 -0.54
C ILE A 100 -1.79 12.94 0.72
N GLY A 101 -2.50 12.12 1.51
CA GLY A 101 -1.97 11.48 2.70
C GLY A 101 -0.76 10.59 2.44
N LEU A 102 -0.80 9.73 1.41
CA LEU A 102 0.31 8.87 1.01
C LEU A 102 1.56 9.68 0.65
N VAL A 103 1.40 10.75 -0.15
CA VAL A 103 2.53 11.62 -0.51
C VAL A 103 3.06 12.38 0.70
N CYS A 104 2.20 12.85 1.62
CA CYS A 104 2.66 13.47 2.87
C CYS A 104 3.47 12.50 3.75
N LYS A 105 3.12 11.19 3.78
CA LYS A 105 3.94 10.18 4.48
C LYS A 105 5.30 10.00 3.83
N TYR A 106 5.34 9.99 2.49
CA TYR A 106 6.60 9.94 1.73
C TYR A 106 7.47 11.18 1.99
N ASP A 107 6.88 12.39 1.98
CA ASP A 107 7.61 13.64 2.25
C ASP A 107 8.21 13.64 3.67
N GLY A 108 7.44 13.19 4.67
CA GLY A 108 7.92 13.04 6.06
C GLY A 108 9.07 12.04 6.17
N PHE A 109 8.93 10.88 5.53
CA PHE A 109 9.97 9.85 5.48
C PHE A 109 11.27 10.38 4.84
N LEU A 110 11.16 11.11 3.73
CA LEU A 110 12.33 11.71 3.07
C LEU A 110 13.01 12.74 3.99
N GLY A 111 12.24 13.53 4.71
CA GLY A 111 12.75 14.47 5.72
C GLY A 111 13.52 13.78 6.83
N ASP A 112 12.98 12.68 7.37
CA ASP A 112 13.63 11.89 8.44
C ASP A 112 14.93 11.24 7.95
N LEU A 113 14.92 10.67 6.73
CA LEU A 113 16.14 10.13 6.10
C LEU A 113 17.20 11.22 5.94
N MET A 114 16.85 12.38 5.41
CA MET A 114 17.77 13.48 5.23
C MET A 114 18.34 13.96 6.57
N LYS A 115 17.48 14.08 7.61
CA LYS A 115 17.91 14.47 8.96
C LYS A 115 18.95 13.49 9.51
N GLN A 116 18.73 12.18 9.34
CA GLN A 116 19.69 11.17 9.77
C GLN A 116 20.99 11.20 8.96
N ILE A 117 20.89 11.38 7.63
CA ILE A 117 22.07 11.50 6.74
C ILE A 117 22.94 12.68 7.14
N PHE A 118 22.36 13.85 7.43
CA PHE A 118 23.11 15.02 7.89
C PHE A 118 23.79 14.81 9.26
N LYS A 119 23.15 14.02 10.15
CA LYS A 119 23.77 13.65 11.43
C LYS A 119 24.98 12.74 11.24
N ASP A 120 24.88 11.77 10.34
CA ASP A 120 25.93 10.81 10.06
C ASP A 120 27.06 11.41 9.18
N LYS A 121 26.71 12.35 8.29
CA LYS A 121 27.63 13.00 7.34
C LYS A 121 27.45 14.52 7.32
N PRO A 122 27.82 15.21 8.41
CA PRO A 122 27.66 16.67 8.52
C PRO A 122 28.44 17.45 7.47
N GLU A 123 29.48 16.84 6.87
CA GLU A 123 30.26 17.45 5.78
C GLU A 123 29.43 17.79 4.53
N ILE A 124 28.25 17.20 4.37
CA ILE A 124 27.32 17.54 3.28
C ILE A 124 26.86 19.00 3.40
N LEU A 125 26.82 19.54 4.62
CA LEU A 125 26.47 20.93 4.89
C LEU A 125 27.54 21.95 4.44
N ASN A 126 28.78 21.52 4.21
CA ASN A 126 29.86 22.42 3.78
C ASN A 126 29.58 23.16 2.46
N GLY A 127 28.63 22.69 1.67
CA GLY A 127 28.16 23.34 0.44
C GLY A 127 26.81 24.04 0.59
N SER A 128 26.36 24.34 1.81
CA SER A 128 25.15 25.10 2.05
C SER A 128 25.43 26.61 1.92
N ASP A 129 24.60 27.29 1.12
CA ASP A 129 24.65 28.75 0.96
C ASP A 129 23.82 29.50 2.03
N LYS A 130 23.47 28.81 3.13
CA LYS A 130 22.65 29.42 4.20
C LYS A 130 23.48 30.37 5.03
N GLU A 131 23.02 31.61 5.12
CA GLU A 131 23.57 32.64 5.96
C GLU A 131 22.77 32.81 7.24
N PHE A 132 23.48 33.10 8.33
CA PHE A 132 22.87 33.45 9.61
C PHE A 132 23.31 34.88 9.98
N LYS A 133 22.37 35.69 10.44
CA LYS A 133 22.68 36.97 11.02
C LYS A 133 23.41 36.77 12.37
N ALA A 134 24.37 37.62 12.69
CA ALA A 134 25.05 37.54 13.98
C ALA A 134 24.08 37.59 15.18
N SER A 135 23.02 38.41 15.07
CA SER A 135 21.95 38.44 16.07
C SER A 135 21.29 37.10 16.33
N ASP A 136 21.09 36.33 15.25
CA ASP A 136 20.39 35.03 15.35
C ASP A 136 21.34 33.98 15.96
N ILE A 137 22.63 34.00 15.59
CA ILE A 137 23.65 33.12 16.16
C ILE A 137 23.73 33.25 17.68
N LEU A 138 23.62 34.48 18.20
CA LEU A 138 23.68 34.76 19.63
C LEU A 138 22.45 34.28 20.41
N THR A 139 21.38 33.86 19.74
CA THR A 139 20.17 33.31 20.38
C THR A 139 20.27 31.82 20.65
N TYR A 140 21.18 31.11 19.98
CA TYR A 140 21.38 29.66 20.16
C TYR A 140 22.22 29.37 21.39
N LYS A 141 21.85 28.31 22.10
CA LYS A 141 22.51 27.88 23.34
C LYS A 141 23.94 27.42 23.10
N ASP A 142 24.15 26.69 22.04
CA ASP A 142 25.44 26.10 21.68
C ASP A 142 25.52 25.86 20.15
N PHE A 143 26.67 25.34 19.72
CA PHE A 143 26.92 25.06 18.31
C PHE A 143 26.08 23.89 17.76
N ASP A 144 25.71 22.93 18.61
CA ASP A 144 24.91 21.78 18.21
C ASP A 144 23.48 22.21 17.89
N GLU A 145 22.88 23.11 18.69
CA GLU A 145 21.57 23.72 18.38
C GLU A 145 21.60 24.51 17.06
N LEU A 146 22.65 25.31 16.83
CA LEU A 146 22.82 26.01 15.55
C LEU A 146 22.93 25.05 14.38
N LYS A 147 23.66 23.93 14.52
CA LYS A 147 23.80 22.88 13.52
C LYS A 147 22.46 22.21 13.22
N ASP A 148 21.65 21.89 14.26
CA ASP A 148 20.33 21.30 14.09
C ASP A 148 19.41 22.25 13.31
N VAL A 149 19.42 23.54 13.60
CA VAL A 149 18.66 24.56 12.86
C VAL A 149 19.12 24.69 11.42
N LEU A 150 20.44 24.59 11.16
CA LEU A 150 20.97 24.58 9.80
C LEU A 150 20.49 23.36 9.02
N ILE A 151 20.51 22.18 9.64
CA ILE A 151 19.97 20.93 9.08
C ILE A 151 18.50 21.11 8.71
N GLU A 152 17.69 21.61 9.63
CA GLU A 152 16.24 21.82 9.40
C GLU A 152 15.98 22.79 8.24
N LYS A 153 16.70 23.91 8.17
CA LYS A 153 16.59 24.87 7.06
C LYS A 153 17.01 24.27 5.73
N GLU A 154 18.04 23.42 5.70
CA GLU A 154 18.48 22.76 4.48
C GLU A 154 17.45 21.72 4.01
N ILE A 155 16.93 20.89 4.92
CA ILE A 155 15.87 19.92 4.64
C ILE A 155 14.64 20.64 4.08
N GLU A 156 14.17 21.69 4.75
CA GLU A 156 13.01 22.47 4.30
C GLU A 156 13.24 23.05 2.89
N SER A 157 14.43 23.54 2.61
CA SER A 157 14.80 24.05 1.28
C SER A 157 14.75 22.97 0.20
N VAL A 158 15.13 21.74 0.53
CA VAL A 158 15.07 20.61 -0.41
C VAL A 158 13.64 20.13 -0.58
N LEU A 159 12.89 19.95 0.50
CA LEU A 159 11.49 19.47 0.46
C LEU A 159 10.53 20.43 -0.28
N ARG A 160 10.89 21.72 -0.40
CA ARG A 160 10.15 22.69 -1.23
C ARG A 160 10.37 22.54 -2.73
N LYS A 161 11.39 21.79 -3.16
CA LYS A 161 11.61 21.48 -4.59
C LYS A 161 10.59 20.47 -5.07
N ASN A 162 10.43 20.32 -6.41
CA ASN A 162 9.69 19.20 -6.92
C ASN A 162 10.40 17.88 -6.58
N HIS A 163 9.66 16.78 -6.51
CA HIS A 163 10.16 15.50 -6.00
C HIS A 163 11.31 14.90 -6.82
N VAL A 164 11.34 15.17 -8.14
CA VAL A 164 12.45 14.73 -8.99
C VAL A 164 13.73 15.51 -8.67
N ASP A 165 13.59 16.82 -8.41
CA ASP A 165 14.72 17.65 -8.01
C ASP A 165 15.24 17.32 -6.60
N GLN A 166 14.36 16.84 -5.71
CA GLN A 166 14.76 16.29 -4.40
C GLN A 166 15.64 15.05 -4.58
N LEU A 167 15.23 14.10 -5.43
CA LEU A 167 16.05 12.93 -5.76
C LEU A 167 17.37 13.34 -6.42
N GLN A 168 17.34 14.29 -7.34
CA GLN A 168 18.56 14.81 -8.00
C GLN A 168 19.52 15.44 -6.99
N TRP A 169 18.99 16.16 -6.02
CA TRP A 169 19.80 16.76 -4.96
C TRP A 169 20.52 15.69 -4.15
N LEU A 170 19.79 14.63 -3.73
CA LEU A 170 20.39 13.48 -3.03
C LEU A 170 21.44 12.77 -3.89
N GLU A 171 21.18 12.54 -5.18
CA GLU A 171 22.16 11.95 -6.11
C GLU A 171 23.47 12.76 -6.12
N THR A 172 23.33 14.08 -6.24
CA THR A 172 24.49 14.99 -6.33
C THR A 172 25.29 15.01 -5.01
N LYS A 173 24.58 15.09 -3.87
CA LYS A 173 25.22 15.20 -2.56
C LYS A 173 25.86 13.90 -2.10
N LEU A 174 25.28 12.76 -2.46
CA LEU A 174 25.72 11.44 -1.98
C LEU A 174 26.48 10.63 -3.04
N ASN A 175 26.56 11.12 -4.27
CA ASN A 175 27.12 10.39 -5.40
C ASN A 175 26.51 8.98 -5.53
N VAL A 176 25.19 8.92 -5.71
CA VAL A 176 24.35 7.72 -5.92
C VAL A 176 23.44 7.94 -7.11
N GLU A 177 22.96 6.87 -7.72
CA GLU A 177 21.95 6.93 -8.79
C GLU A 177 20.58 6.56 -8.20
N LEU A 178 19.63 7.50 -8.16
CA LEU A 178 18.31 7.32 -7.59
C LEU A 178 17.18 7.42 -8.62
N ARG A 179 17.39 8.10 -9.76
CA ARG A 179 16.34 8.35 -10.78
C ARG A 179 16.31 7.35 -11.93
N LYS A 180 17.13 6.28 -11.87
CA LYS A 180 17.15 5.23 -12.91
C LYS A 180 16.28 4.02 -12.55
N PHE A 181 15.19 4.22 -11.83
CA PHE A 181 14.26 3.14 -11.53
C PHE A 181 13.09 3.11 -12.52
N LYS A 182 12.58 1.90 -12.74
CA LYS A 182 11.55 1.63 -13.78
C LYS A 182 10.25 2.40 -13.54
N LEU A 183 9.90 2.65 -12.27
CA LEU A 183 8.66 3.32 -11.86
C LEU A 183 8.76 4.85 -11.82
N LEU A 184 9.84 5.45 -12.35
CA LEU A 184 9.99 6.92 -12.34
C LEU A 184 8.82 7.64 -13.03
N PRO A 185 8.30 7.20 -14.18
CA PRO A 185 7.15 7.84 -14.80
C PRO A 185 5.91 7.83 -13.90
N GLU A 186 5.57 6.68 -13.31
CA GLU A 186 4.43 6.53 -12.40
C GLU A 186 4.61 7.37 -11.14
N TYR A 187 5.81 7.38 -10.58
CA TYR A 187 6.15 8.23 -9.43
C TYR A 187 5.94 9.71 -9.74
N VAL A 188 6.40 10.18 -10.89
CA VAL A 188 6.21 11.59 -11.32
C VAL A 188 4.72 11.91 -11.47
N GLU A 189 3.95 11.02 -12.12
CA GLU A 189 2.53 11.24 -12.32
C GLU A 189 1.77 11.34 -11.00
N ILE A 190 2.07 10.48 -10.04
CA ILE A 190 1.49 10.50 -8.69
C ILE A 190 1.75 11.83 -7.99
N MET A 191 2.99 12.32 -8.06
CA MET A 191 3.37 13.59 -7.44
C MET A 191 2.66 14.79 -8.10
N GLU A 192 2.60 14.79 -9.43
CA GLU A 192 1.94 15.85 -10.18
C GLU A 192 0.41 15.81 -10.03
N ARG A 193 -0.21 14.62 -9.95
CA ARG A 193 -1.65 14.49 -9.67
C ARG A 193 -1.99 14.98 -8.26
N ARG A 194 -1.17 14.67 -7.28
CA ARG A 194 -1.34 15.24 -5.93
C ARG A 194 -1.29 16.77 -5.97
N ASN A 195 -0.37 17.35 -6.75
CA ASN A 195 -0.30 18.79 -6.91
C ASN A 195 -1.58 19.36 -7.56
N LEU A 196 -2.20 18.67 -8.52
CA LEU A 196 -3.50 19.07 -9.05
C LEU A 196 -4.59 19.09 -7.98
N PHE A 197 -4.68 18.05 -7.14
CA PHE A 197 -5.68 18.03 -6.06
C PHE A 197 -5.47 19.15 -5.05
N VAL A 198 -4.23 19.40 -4.66
CA VAL A 198 -3.92 20.43 -3.64
C VAL A 198 -4.12 21.85 -4.18
N HIS A 199 -3.80 22.11 -5.46
CA HIS A 199 -3.71 23.48 -5.99
C HIS A 199 -4.73 23.81 -7.08
N CYS A 200 -5.32 22.81 -7.73
CA CYS A 200 -6.17 22.96 -8.92
C CYS A 200 -7.49 22.20 -8.82
N ASN A 201 -7.89 21.69 -7.64
CA ASN A 201 -9.11 20.89 -7.44
C ASN A 201 -9.24 19.72 -8.44
N GLY A 202 -8.14 19.05 -8.78
CA GLY A 202 -8.12 17.95 -9.74
C GLY A 202 -8.15 18.34 -11.21
N VAL A 203 -8.22 19.64 -11.55
CA VAL A 203 -8.29 20.12 -12.93
C VAL A 203 -6.92 20.04 -13.58
N VAL A 204 -6.84 19.34 -14.72
CA VAL A 204 -5.61 19.17 -15.51
C VAL A 204 -5.05 20.52 -15.96
N SER A 205 -3.81 20.79 -15.61
CA SER A 205 -3.07 21.98 -16.00
C SER A 205 -2.10 21.70 -17.15
N ARG A 206 -1.70 22.75 -17.88
CA ARG A 206 -0.63 22.63 -18.88
C ARG A 206 0.69 22.19 -18.28
N GLN A 207 0.98 22.58 -17.04
CA GLN A 207 2.19 22.19 -16.31
C GLN A 207 2.19 20.69 -16.04
N TYR A 208 1.08 20.12 -15.55
CA TYR A 208 0.92 18.68 -15.34
C TYR A 208 1.24 17.88 -16.63
N LEU A 209 0.64 18.25 -17.74
CA LEU A 209 0.88 17.58 -19.03
C LEU A 209 2.35 17.72 -19.49
N SER A 210 2.96 18.88 -19.27
CA SER A 210 4.36 19.13 -19.62
C SER A 210 5.31 18.26 -18.81
N GLU A 211 5.14 18.19 -17.47
CA GLU A 211 5.98 17.36 -16.62
C GLU A 211 5.76 15.86 -16.90
N CYS A 212 4.52 15.42 -17.06
CA CYS A 212 4.22 14.04 -17.46
C CYS A 212 4.90 13.66 -18.78
N LYS A 213 4.84 14.53 -19.78
CA LYS A 213 5.51 14.32 -21.08
C LYS A 213 7.02 14.23 -20.94
N LYS A 214 7.65 15.10 -20.14
CA LYS A 214 9.11 15.15 -19.91
C LYS A 214 9.63 13.82 -19.36
N PHE A 215 8.84 13.13 -18.54
CA PHE A 215 9.20 11.85 -17.91
C PHE A 215 8.57 10.63 -18.58
N ASN A 216 8.02 10.78 -19.80
CA ASN A 216 7.41 9.70 -20.58
C ASN A 216 6.26 8.98 -19.85
N VAL A 217 5.49 9.71 -19.06
CA VAL A 217 4.28 9.18 -18.43
C VAL A 217 3.25 8.80 -19.51
N LYS A 218 2.67 7.61 -19.37
CA LYS A 218 1.58 7.16 -20.25
C LYS A 218 0.27 7.78 -19.77
N LEU A 219 -0.22 8.77 -20.46
CA LEU A 219 -1.52 9.41 -20.24
C LEU A 219 -2.50 9.02 -21.36
N PRO A 220 -3.84 9.12 -21.12
CA PRO A 220 -4.82 9.03 -22.19
C PRO A 220 -4.53 10.04 -23.30
N GLU A 221 -4.71 9.63 -24.58
CA GLU A 221 -4.35 10.46 -25.73
C GLU A 221 -5.23 11.71 -25.86
N ASP A 222 -6.46 11.64 -25.38
CA ASP A 222 -7.47 12.69 -25.41
C ASP A 222 -7.42 13.63 -24.21
N LEU A 223 -6.56 13.36 -23.20
CA LEU A 223 -6.44 14.17 -22.00
C LEU A 223 -5.92 15.58 -22.32
N LYS A 224 -6.66 16.60 -21.93
CA LYS A 224 -6.37 17.99 -22.23
C LYS A 224 -6.50 18.90 -21.01
N PRO A 225 -5.93 20.12 -21.05
CA PRO A 225 -6.12 21.11 -19.99
C PRO A 225 -7.61 21.42 -19.79
N GLY A 226 -8.04 21.43 -18.54
CA GLY A 226 -9.44 21.66 -18.15
C GLY A 226 -10.21 20.37 -17.83
N ASP A 227 -9.71 19.20 -18.23
CA ASP A 227 -10.31 17.93 -17.83
C ASP A 227 -10.14 17.71 -16.32
N MET A 228 -11.05 16.93 -15.74
CA MET A 228 -11.02 16.58 -14.32
C MET A 228 -10.39 15.20 -14.13
N LEU A 229 -9.41 15.07 -13.25
CA LEU A 229 -8.89 13.79 -12.79
C LEU A 229 -9.51 13.43 -11.43
N ASP A 230 -9.64 12.15 -11.21
CA ASP A 230 -10.06 11.56 -9.95
C ASP A 230 -8.92 10.71 -9.32
N ALA A 231 -9.15 10.24 -8.10
CA ALA A 231 -8.28 9.30 -7.41
C ALA A 231 -9.12 8.20 -6.75
N TYR A 232 -9.86 7.41 -7.54
CA TYR A 232 -10.59 6.27 -7.01
C TYR A 232 -9.65 5.23 -6.41
N ILE A 233 -10.23 4.28 -5.67
CA ILE A 233 -9.50 3.30 -4.86
C ILE A 233 -8.39 2.57 -5.63
N ASP A 234 -8.62 2.22 -6.91
CA ASP A 234 -7.63 1.52 -7.75
C ASP A 234 -6.42 2.40 -8.04
N TYR A 235 -6.66 3.70 -8.28
CA TYR A 235 -5.58 4.66 -8.44
C TYR A 235 -4.81 4.86 -7.15
N VAL A 236 -5.51 4.98 -6.01
CA VAL A 236 -4.88 5.09 -4.68
C VAL A 236 -4.04 3.86 -4.38
N ARG A 237 -4.55 2.64 -4.69
CA ARG A 237 -3.79 1.41 -4.54
C ARG A 237 -2.55 1.38 -5.42
N LYS A 238 -2.66 1.79 -6.68
CA LYS A 238 -1.50 1.93 -7.58
C LYS A 238 -0.48 2.92 -7.00
N ALA A 239 -0.94 4.07 -6.52
CA ALA A 239 -0.08 5.09 -5.91
C ALA A 239 0.62 4.54 -4.65
N TYR A 240 -0.09 3.80 -3.79
CA TYR A 240 0.48 3.11 -2.64
C TYR A 240 1.60 2.16 -3.06
N MET A 241 1.35 1.26 -4.04
CA MET A 241 2.35 0.28 -4.50
C MET A 241 3.62 0.98 -5.01
N VAL A 242 3.47 2.05 -5.80
CA VAL A 242 4.61 2.81 -6.32
C VAL A 242 5.37 3.53 -5.21
N LEU A 243 4.66 4.24 -4.33
CA LEU A 243 5.29 5.00 -3.23
C LEU A 243 5.94 4.08 -2.21
N PHE A 244 5.30 2.97 -1.86
CA PHE A 244 5.87 1.93 -1.00
C PHE A 244 7.20 1.43 -1.58
N GLN A 245 7.18 0.99 -2.84
CA GLN A 245 8.35 0.42 -3.51
C GLN A 245 9.48 1.46 -3.62
N VAL A 246 9.16 2.67 -4.10
CA VAL A 246 10.16 3.75 -4.25
C VAL A 246 10.74 4.15 -2.89
N GLY A 247 9.91 4.32 -1.87
CA GLY A 247 10.35 4.71 -0.53
C GLY A 247 11.24 3.64 0.12
N VAL A 248 10.82 2.37 0.08
CA VAL A 248 11.62 1.26 0.61
C VAL A 248 12.95 1.16 -0.12
N MET A 249 12.96 1.13 -1.46
CA MET A 249 14.18 1.04 -2.24
C MET A 249 15.13 2.24 -1.96
N LEU A 250 14.59 3.45 -1.90
CA LEU A 250 15.34 4.65 -1.56
C LEU A 250 15.97 4.53 -0.17
N GLY A 251 15.20 4.14 0.83
CA GLY A 251 15.67 3.98 2.21
C GLY A 251 16.83 3.02 2.31
N PHE A 252 16.72 1.84 1.70
CA PHE A 252 17.78 0.82 1.73
C PHE A 252 19.03 1.23 0.93
N VAL A 253 18.89 1.88 -0.22
CA VAL A 253 20.04 2.42 -0.98
C VAL A 253 20.79 3.47 -0.15
N LEU A 254 20.06 4.36 0.50
CA LEU A 254 20.68 5.40 1.32
C LEU A 254 21.29 4.83 2.61
N TRP A 255 20.64 3.86 3.26
CA TRP A 255 21.23 3.15 4.41
C TRP A 255 22.57 2.51 4.04
N HIS A 256 22.61 1.69 2.98
CA HIS A 256 23.84 1.07 2.52
C HIS A 256 24.93 2.10 2.17
N LYS A 257 24.55 3.21 1.51
CA LYS A 257 25.49 4.25 1.12
C LYS A 257 26.13 4.96 2.31
N ILE A 258 25.35 5.19 3.37
CA ILE A 258 25.79 5.97 4.53
C ILE A 258 26.50 5.08 5.55
N ARG A 259 26.00 3.86 5.75
CA ARG A 259 26.50 2.91 6.75
C ARG A 259 26.81 1.54 6.14
N PRO A 260 27.80 1.43 5.25
CA PRO A 260 28.13 0.17 4.57
C PRO A 260 28.53 -0.94 5.54
N GLN A 261 29.02 -0.60 6.75
CA GLN A 261 29.35 -1.57 7.81
C GLN A 261 28.10 -2.31 8.35
N GLU A 262 26.89 -1.78 8.15
CA GLU A 262 25.62 -2.39 8.55
C GLU A 262 24.98 -3.20 7.40
N SER A 263 25.73 -3.49 6.34
CA SER A 263 25.22 -4.11 5.11
C SER A 263 24.53 -5.47 5.36
N SER A 264 25.11 -6.31 6.20
CA SER A 264 24.52 -7.63 6.51
C SER A 264 23.16 -7.47 7.18
N GLU A 265 23.07 -6.63 8.22
CA GLU A 265 21.80 -6.32 8.89
C GLU A 265 20.80 -5.73 7.89
N MET A 266 21.22 -4.77 7.09
CA MET A 266 20.39 -4.13 6.08
C MET A 266 19.79 -5.15 5.10
N ILE A 267 20.56 -6.14 4.63
CA ILE A 267 20.11 -7.20 3.74
C ILE A 267 19.08 -8.11 4.43
N ASP A 268 19.31 -8.47 5.70
CA ASP A 268 18.36 -9.26 6.49
C ASP A 268 17.04 -8.51 6.66
N ARG A 269 17.07 -7.22 6.94
CA ARG A 269 15.88 -6.37 7.05
C ARG A 269 15.14 -6.21 5.72
N LEU A 270 15.85 -6.12 4.61
CA LEU A 270 15.22 -6.10 3.27
C LEU A 270 14.50 -7.40 2.97
N SER A 271 15.06 -8.54 3.40
CA SER A 271 14.41 -9.86 3.32
C SER A 271 13.16 -9.95 4.21
N GLU A 272 13.20 -9.36 5.40
CA GLU A 272 12.04 -9.28 6.31
C GLU A 272 10.88 -8.48 5.70
N VAL A 273 11.16 -7.33 5.07
CA VAL A 273 10.14 -6.56 4.32
C VAL A 273 9.50 -7.41 3.23
N ALA A 274 10.30 -8.08 2.42
CA ALA A 274 9.79 -8.93 1.34
C ALA A 274 8.93 -10.10 1.86
N TYR A 275 9.36 -10.73 2.94
CA TYR A 275 8.61 -11.82 3.58
C TYR A 275 7.27 -11.33 4.15
N THR A 276 7.26 -10.19 4.84
CA THR A 276 6.03 -9.59 5.39
C THR A 276 5.02 -9.31 4.29
N LEU A 277 5.45 -8.70 3.19
CA LEU A 277 4.59 -8.45 2.03
C LEU A 277 3.97 -9.75 1.46
N ILE A 278 4.78 -10.80 1.33
CA ILE A 278 4.31 -12.11 0.82
C ILE A 278 3.32 -12.74 1.80
N LYS A 279 3.60 -12.68 3.09
CA LYS A 279 2.72 -13.16 4.16
C LYS A 279 1.36 -12.45 4.15
N ASP A 280 1.35 -11.16 3.88
CA ASP A 280 0.17 -10.30 3.86
C ASP A 280 -0.55 -10.30 2.49
N GLY A 281 -0.12 -11.16 1.54
CA GLY A 281 -0.74 -11.31 0.22
C GLY A 281 -0.28 -10.29 -0.83
N GLU A 282 0.63 -9.38 -0.50
CA GLU A 282 1.21 -8.38 -1.41
C GLU A 282 2.35 -9.00 -2.26
N TYR A 283 2.01 -10.08 -2.97
CA TYR A 283 3.00 -10.92 -3.66
C TYR A 283 3.84 -10.17 -4.69
N GLU A 284 3.23 -9.26 -5.46
CA GLU A 284 3.94 -8.51 -6.51
C GLU A 284 4.95 -7.55 -5.91
N LEU A 285 4.56 -6.80 -4.86
CA LEU A 285 5.50 -5.95 -4.13
C LEU A 285 6.63 -6.76 -3.50
N GLY A 286 6.31 -7.88 -2.85
CA GLY A 286 7.31 -8.78 -2.27
C GLY A 286 8.32 -9.29 -3.30
N LEU A 287 7.84 -9.71 -4.49
CA LEU A 287 8.69 -10.15 -5.60
C LEU A 287 9.56 -9.01 -6.15
N ASP A 288 9.04 -7.80 -6.26
CA ASP A 288 9.79 -6.63 -6.71
C ASP A 288 10.91 -6.26 -5.73
N ILE A 289 10.64 -6.31 -4.42
CA ILE A 289 11.66 -6.09 -3.37
C ILE A 289 12.74 -7.17 -3.42
N ILE A 290 12.38 -8.46 -3.59
CA ILE A 290 13.37 -9.54 -3.76
C ILE A 290 14.22 -9.33 -5.01
N ASN A 291 13.61 -9.01 -6.14
CA ASN A 291 14.33 -8.78 -7.39
C ASN A 291 15.27 -7.57 -7.25
N PHE A 292 14.84 -6.50 -6.59
CA PHE A 292 15.68 -5.35 -6.26
C PHE A 292 16.87 -5.75 -5.40
N ALA A 293 16.65 -6.51 -4.32
CA ALA A 293 17.71 -6.98 -3.43
C ALA A 293 18.78 -7.76 -4.19
N LEU A 294 18.35 -8.75 -4.99
CA LEU A 294 19.26 -9.66 -5.71
C LEU A 294 19.96 -9.01 -6.92
N SER A 295 19.39 -7.98 -7.53
CA SER A 295 19.93 -7.31 -8.72
C SER A 295 20.75 -6.06 -8.44
N ASN A 296 20.71 -5.52 -7.22
CA ASN A 296 21.38 -4.27 -6.90
C ASN A 296 22.91 -4.45 -6.85
N LYS A 297 23.60 -3.79 -7.78
CA LYS A 297 25.04 -3.92 -7.96
C LYS A 297 25.87 -3.40 -6.76
N SER A 298 25.28 -2.55 -5.92
CA SER A 298 25.97 -1.96 -4.78
C SER A 298 26.28 -3.00 -3.69
N TRP A 299 25.37 -3.97 -3.47
CA TRP A 299 25.52 -4.99 -2.42
C TRP A 299 25.31 -6.44 -2.84
N ALA A 300 24.98 -6.71 -4.11
CA ALA A 300 24.70 -8.09 -4.54
C ALA A 300 25.85 -9.08 -4.24
N LYS A 301 27.09 -8.59 -4.14
CA LYS A 301 28.27 -9.40 -3.77
C LYS A 301 28.42 -9.60 -2.25
N GLU A 302 27.70 -8.83 -1.46
CA GLU A 302 27.73 -8.88 0.00
C GLU A 302 26.67 -9.84 0.56
N ILE A 303 25.69 -10.24 -0.29
CA ILE A 303 24.65 -11.20 0.09
C ILE A 303 25.33 -12.57 0.29
N ASN A 304 25.33 -13.04 1.53
CA ASN A 304 25.91 -14.34 1.87
C ASN A 304 25.00 -15.50 1.43
N PHE A 305 25.50 -16.73 1.57
CA PHE A 305 24.80 -17.94 1.12
C PHE A 305 23.43 -18.13 1.80
N ALA A 306 23.36 -17.92 3.11
CA ALA A 306 22.10 -18.05 3.87
C ALA A 306 21.07 -17.02 3.43
N GLN A 307 21.48 -15.76 3.30
CA GLN A 307 20.62 -14.67 2.80
C GLN A 307 20.11 -14.95 1.37
N GLN A 308 20.97 -15.50 0.50
CA GLN A 308 20.53 -15.92 -0.84
C GLN A 308 19.45 -17.00 -0.79
N LEU A 309 19.58 -17.98 0.11
CA LEU A 309 18.58 -19.01 0.31
C LEU A 309 17.26 -18.42 0.80
N ILE A 310 17.29 -17.52 1.80
CA ILE A 310 16.09 -16.87 2.33
C ILE A 310 15.34 -16.12 1.20
N PHE A 311 16.03 -15.30 0.40
CA PHE A 311 15.40 -14.61 -0.72
C PHE A 311 14.78 -15.58 -1.74
N ARG A 312 15.45 -16.71 -2.04
CA ARG A 312 14.92 -17.71 -2.96
C ARG A 312 13.73 -18.46 -2.40
N VAL A 313 13.76 -18.82 -1.11
CA VAL A 313 12.62 -19.42 -0.42
C VAL A 313 11.42 -18.46 -0.44
N ASN A 314 11.61 -17.21 -0.08
CA ASN A 314 10.55 -16.20 -0.11
C ASN A 314 10.01 -15.97 -1.53
N LYS A 315 10.90 -15.96 -2.54
CA LYS A 315 10.48 -15.85 -3.94
C LYS A 315 9.63 -17.03 -4.39
N ALA A 316 10.05 -18.24 -4.08
CA ALA A 316 9.30 -19.45 -4.40
C ALA A 316 7.98 -19.52 -3.60
N LEU A 317 7.99 -19.08 -2.35
CA LEU A 317 6.81 -18.99 -1.49
C LEU A 317 5.73 -18.07 -2.08
N ALA A 318 6.12 -16.91 -2.65
CA ALA A 318 5.17 -16.02 -3.32
C ALA A 318 4.45 -16.72 -4.48
N PHE A 319 5.13 -17.53 -5.28
CA PHE A 319 4.51 -18.33 -6.34
C PHE A 319 3.69 -19.50 -5.80
N HIS A 320 4.18 -20.17 -4.76
CA HIS A 320 3.47 -21.26 -4.09
C HIS A 320 2.10 -20.82 -3.53
N LEU A 321 2.04 -19.66 -2.90
CA LEU A 321 0.80 -19.09 -2.34
C LEU A 321 -0.18 -18.58 -3.41
N ARG A 322 0.32 -18.31 -4.62
CA ARG A 322 -0.49 -17.94 -5.80
C ARG A 322 -0.91 -19.11 -6.67
N ASP A 323 -0.67 -20.34 -6.24
CA ASP A 323 -0.90 -21.58 -7.02
C ASP A 323 -0.15 -21.63 -8.36
N MET A 324 0.94 -20.86 -8.49
CA MET A 324 1.83 -20.85 -9.66
C MET A 324 2.97 -21.87 -9.47
N GLN A 325 2.60 -23.15 -9.47
CA GLN A 325 3.50 -24.23 -9.03
C GLN A 325 4.72 -24.44 -9.97
N ASP A 326 4.55 -24.22 -11.29
CA ASP A 326 5.66 -24.36 -12.25
C ASP A 326 6.77 -23.33 -11.99
N GLU A 327 6.39 -22.07 -11.70
CA GLU A 327 7.32 -21.00 -11.35
C GLU A 327 7.97 -21.25 -10.00
N CYS A 328 7.21 -21.76 -9.04
CA CYS A 328 7.71 -22.14 -7.72
C CYS A 328 8.79 -23.22 -7.85
N ILE A 329 8.54 -24.31 -8.58
CA ILE A 329 9.49 -25.42 -8.79
C ILE A 329 10.76 -24.93 -9.49
N LYS A 330 10.64 -24.11 -10.55
CA LYS A 330 11.80 -23.53 -11.24
C LYS A 330 12.74 -22.82 -10.28
N ILE A 331 12.20 -22.06 -9.33
CA ILE A 331 13.02 -21.34 -8.33
C ILE A 331 13.58 -22.33 -7.30
N ALA A 332 12.74 -23.24 -6.78
CA ALA A 332 13.17 -24.25 -5.81
C ALA A 332 14.32 -25.12 -6.32
N ASP A 333 14.33 -25.46 -7.63
CA ASP A 333 15.40 -26.24 -8.25
C ASP A 333 16.74 -25.49 -8.29
N THR A 334 16.73 -24.15 -8.26
CA THR A 334 17.97 -23.35 -8.17
C THR A 334 18.57 -23.29 -6.76
N MET A 335 17.87 -23.79 -5.74
CA MET A 335 18.36 -23.76 -4.36
C MET A 335 19.32 -24.93 -4.12
N ASP A 336 20.59 -24.61 -3.87
CA ASP A 336 21.53 -25.59 -3.33
C ASP A 336 21.38 -25.58 -1.79
N VAL A 337 20.82 -26.65 -1.26
CA VAL A 337 20.61 -26.80 0.19
C VAL A 337 21.53 -27.83 0.82
N THR A 338 22.51 -28.40 0.05
CA THR A 338 23.33 -29.54 0.45
C THR A 338 24.07 -29.31 1.77
N ALA A 339 24.55 -28.10 2.02
CA ALA A 339 25.27 -27.72 3.24
C ALA A 339 24.44 -26.76 4.12
N ALA A 340 23.12 -26.65 3.86
CA ALA A 340 22.26 -25.74 4.60
C ALA A 340 21.62 -26.43 5.81
N ASP A 341 21.05 -25.60 6.69
CA ASP A 341 20.26 -26.08 7.83
C ASP A 341 19.06 -26.92 7.35
N PRO A 342 18.65 -27.98 8.10
CA PRO A 342 17.49 -28.81 7.77
C PRO A 342 16.21 -28.03 7.43
N VAL A 343 16.00 -26.85 7.99
CA VAL A 343 14.85 -25.97 7.69
C VAL A 343 14.78 -25.59 6.21
N TYR A 344 15.93 -25.37 5.55
CA TYR A 344 15.95 -25.06 4.12
C TYR A 344 15.67 -26.29 3.24
N HIS A 345 16.09 -27.49 3.67
CA HIS A 345 15.69 -28.74 3.04
C HIS A 345 14.18 -28.94 3.11
N LEU A 346 13.60 -28.71 4.30
CA LEU A 346 12.17 -28.79 4.54
C LEU A 346 11.41 -27.78 3.66
N ALA A 347 11.86 -26.54 3.63
CA ALA A 347 11.25 -25.50 2.79
C ALA A 347 11.28 -25.90 1.32
N LYS A 348 12.42 -26.38 0.81
CA LYS A 348 12.54 -26.83 -0.59
C LYS A 348 11.63 -28.01 -0.90
N ALA A 349 11.51 -28.99 -0.01
CA ALA A 349 10.65 -30.16 -0.17
C ALA A 349 9.16 -29.73 -0.28
N ILE A 350 8.69 -28.86 0.63
CA ILE A 350 7.32 -28.35 0.62
C ILE A 350 7.03 -27.54 -0.67
N LEU A 351 7.93 -26.66 -1.08
CA LEU A 351 7.80 -25.87 -2.30
C LEU A 351 7.73 -26.72 -3.57
N LYS A 352 8.33 -27.90 -3.52
CA LYS A 352 8.27 -28.89 -4.61
C LYS A 352 7.09 -29.87 -4.49
N LEU A 353 6.29 -29.77 -3.43
CA LEU A 353 5.22 -30.71 -3.08
C LEU A 353 5.73 -32.14 -2.80
N ASP A 354 6.98 -32.29 -2.41
CA ASP A 354 7.58 -33.57 -2.00
C ASP A 354 7.33 -33.75 -0.49
N TYR A 355 6.07 -34.08 -0.17
CA TYR A 355 5.63 -34.14 1.22
C TYR A 355 6.21 -35.33 1.98
N ASP A 356 6.45 -36.46 1.32
CA ASP A 356 7.08 -37.62 1.94
C ASP A 356 8.48 -37.26 2.47
N TYR A 357 9.28 -36.61 1.65
CA TYR A 357 10.59 -36.13 2.06
C TYR A 357 10.48 -35.01 3.13
N ALA A 358 9.48 -34.14 3.03
CA ALA A 358 9.23 -33.11 4.04
C ALA A 358 8.96 -33.74 5.42
N TYR A 359 8.14 -34.80 5.51
CA TYR A 359 7.88 -35.51 6.76
C TYR A 359 9.14 -36.19 7.35
N ASP A 360 9.99 -36.74 6.50
CA ASP A 360 11.29 -37.30 6.93
C ASP A 360 12.17 -36.20 7.57
N ILE A 361 12.20 -35.01 6.96
CA ILE A 361 13.00 -33.89 7.50
C ILE A 361 12.38 -33.38 8.80
N MET A 362 11.04 -33.25 8.90
CA MET A 362 10.35 -32.89 10.14
C MET A 362 10.76 -33.83 11.28
N GLY A 363 10.83 -35.15 11.00
CA GLY A 363 11.29 -36.13 11.98
C GLY A 363 12.77 -35.95 12.38
N LYS A 364 13.63 -35.51 11.45
CA LYS A 364 15.05 -35.22 11.73
C LYS A 364 15.26 -33.96 12.54
N ILE A 365 14.47 -32.91 12.28
CA ILE A 365 14.46 -31.67 13.08
C ILE A 365 14.00 -32.01 14.52
N GLY A 366 12.95 -32.84 14.65
CA GLY A 366 12.43 -33.27 15.93
C GLY A 366 11.75 -32.13 16.71
N LYS A 367 11.83 -32.19 18.05
CA LYS A 367 11.28 -31.17 18.93
C LYS A 367 12.15 -29.91 18.90
N ASP A 368 11.59 -28.86 18.39
CA ASP A 368 12.18 -27.52 18.31
C ASP A 368 11.07 -26.47 18.54
N ASP A 369 11.31 -25.54 19.46
CA ASP A 369 10.29 -24.57 19.88
C ASP A 369 9.96 -23.55 18.77
N GLU A 370 10.94 -23.14 17.99
CA GLU A 370 10.75 -22.21 16.87
C GLU A 370 9.97 -22.91 15.76
N MET A 371 10.34 -24.15 15.41
CA MET A 371 9.63 -24.93 14.42
C MET A 371 8.23 -25.31 14.87
N HIS A 372 8.00 -25.55 16.16
CA HIS A 372 6.65 -25.76 16.68
C HIS A 372 5.72 -24.59 16.34
N ALA A 373 6.17 -23.35 16.56
CA ALA A 373 5.43 -22.15 16.17
C ALA A 373 5.30 -22.02 14.63
N ASN A 374 6.38 -22.26 13.89
CA ASN A 374 6.42 -22.18 12.44
C ASN A 374 5.49 -23.18 11.75
N TYR A 375 5.39 -24.41 12.26
CA TYR A 375 4.44 -25.41 11.75
C TYR A 375 2.99 -24.91 11.83
N LYS A 376 2.66 -24.07 12.81
CA LYS A 376 1.31 -23.49 12.99
C LYS A 376 1.08 -22.19 12.22
N THR A 377 2.11 -21.38 12.02
CA THR A 377 1.95 -19.97 11.58
C THR A 377 2.63 -19.64 10.25
N TRP A 378 3.73 -20.34 9.89
CA TRP A 378 4.47 -20.00 8.67
C TRP A 378 3.66 -20.35 7.41
N PRO A 379 3.38 -19.39 6.49
CA PRO A 379 2.56 -19.62 5.30
C PRO A 379 3.06 -20.73 4.37
N LEU A 380 4.34 -21.07 4.43
CA LEU A 380 4.93 -22.20 3.70
C LEU A 380 4.15 -23.50 3.92
N PHE A 381 3.63 -23.69 5.14
CA PHE A 381 2.91 -24.89 5.52
C PHE A 381 1.42 -24.88 5.17
N ASN A 382 0.87 -23.82 4.58
CA ASN A 382 -0.58 -23.67 4.35
C ASN A 382 -1.19 -24.87 3.58
N LYS A 383 -0.49 -25.41 2.57
CA LYS A 383 -1.01 -26.52 1.78
C LYS A 383 -0.78 -27.86 2.47
N ILE A 384 0.43 -28.13 2.98
CA ILE A 384 0.75 -29.40 3.64
C ILE A 384 -0.03 -29.61 4.94
N ARG A 385 -0.46 -28.54 5.62
CA ARG A 385 -1.33 -28.63 6.82
C ARG A 385 -2.69 -29.25 6.52
N GLN A 386 -3.12 -29.26 5.27
CA GLN A 386 -4.41 -29.86 4.87
C GLN A 386 -4.29 -31.38 4.70
N GLU A 387 -3.08 -31.93 4.68
CA GLU A 387 -2.83 -33.36 4.59
C GLU A 387 -2.96 -34.02 5.97
N ALA A 388 -3.71 -35.16 6.05
CA ALA A 388 -3.87 -35.89 7.31
C ALA A 388 -2.51 -36.32 7.89
N ALA A 389 -1.58 -36.73 7.03
CA ALA A 389 -0.22 -37.14 7.42
C ALA A 389 0.57 -36.04 8.14
N PHE A 390 0.27 -34.75 7.89
CA PHE A 390 0.88 -33.64 8.60
C PHE A 390 0.51 -33.62 10.09
N ALA A 391 -0.79 -33.77 10.39
CA ALA A 391 -1.28 -33.80 11.76
C ALA A 391 -0.71 -35.02 12.51
N ASP A 392 -0.64 -36.19 11.88
CA ASP A 392 -0.05 -37.40 12.45
C ASP A 392 1.44 -37.19 12.75
N LYS A 393 2.18 -36.58 11.81
CA LYS A 393 3.61 -36.31 11.98
C LYS A 393 3.88 -35.28 13.07
N PHE A 394 3.05 -34.22 13.14
CA PHE A 394 3.14 -33.22 14.22
C PHE A 394 2.91 -33.86 15.58
N LYS A 395 1.88 -34.72 15.71
CA LYS A 395 1.60 -35.47 16.94
C LYS A 395 2.72 -36.44 17.30
N GLU A 396 3.31 -37.13 16.33
CA GLU A 396 4.49 -38.00 16.54
C GLU A 396 5.65 -37.23 17.16
N ILE A 397 5.91 -36.01 16.68
CA ILE A 397 7.06 -35.18 17.11
C ILE A 397 6.79 -34.54 18.47
N TYR A 398 5.63 -33.88 18.65
CA TYR A 398 5.38 -33.05 19.83
C TYR A 398 4.56 -33.74 20.90
N GLY A 399 3.82 -34.82 20.56
CA GLY A 399 2.97 -35.55 21.50
C GLY A 399 1.63 -34.86 21.78
N GLU A 400 1.26 -33.86 20.98
CA GLU A 400 -0.01 -33.12 21.08
C GLU A 400 -0.76 -33.13 19.74
N GLU A 401 -2.09 -32.96 19.78
CA GLU A 401 -2.88 -32.83 18.58
C GLU A 401 -2.56 -31.53 17.86
N TYR A 402 -2.51 -31.60 16.53
CA TYR A 402 -2.37 -30.40 15.70
C TYR A 402 -3.69 -29.63 15.68
N GLU A 403 -3.70 -28.44 16.24
CA GLU A 403 -4.81 -27.50 16.13
C GLU A 403 -4.47 -26.45 15.07
N CYS A 404 -5.24 -26.43 13.99
CA CYS A 404 -5.09 -25.40 12.95
C CYS A 404 -5.45 -24.04 13.55
N CYS A 405 -4.48 -23.14 13.59
CA CYS A 405 -4.77 -21.73 13.88
C CYS A 405 -5.53 -21.15 12.67
N ASN A 406 -6.85 -21.32 12.64
CA ASN A 406 -7.68 -20.60 11.69
C ASN A 406 -7.54 -19.10 11.99
N THR A 407 -6.71 -18.47 11.23
CA THR A 407 -6.34 -17.08 11.41
C THR A 407 -7.49 -16.18 10.98
N ARG A 408 -7.71 -15.11 11.74
CA ARG A 408 -8.55 -13.94 11.44
C ARG A 408 -8.42 -13.37 10.03
N THR A 409 -7.41 -13.80 9.27
CA THR A 409 -7.10 -13.35 7.90
C THR A 409 -8.24 -13.64 6.92
N ALA A 410 -8.87 -14.80 6.98
CA ALA A 410 -9.96 -15.15 6.05
C ALA A 410 -11.18 -14.25 6.25
N ALA A 411 -11.59 -13.96 7.48
CA ALA A 411 -12.72 -13.08 7.76
C ALA A 411 -12.44 -11.63 7.37
N PHE A 412 -11.19 -11.18 7.52
CA PHE A 412 -10.80 -9.82 7.13
C PHE A 412 -10.67 -9.67 5.60
N GLU A 413 -10.14 -10.68 4.90
CA GLU A 413 -10.10 -10.73 3.44
C GLU A 413 -11.51 -10.76 2.83
N GLU A 414 -12.44 -11.48 3.45
CA GLU A 414 -13.83 -11.52 3.02
C GLU A 414 -14.54 -10.18 3.22
N VAL A 415 -14.27 -9.49 4.32
CA VAL A 415 -14.73 -8.11 4.55
C VAL A 415 -14.14 -7.14 3.52
N ILE A 416 -12.85 -7.20 3.23
CA ILE A 416 -12.22 -6.36 2.20
C ILE A 416 -12.78 -6.67 0.81
N LYS A 417 -12.96 -7.94 0.46
CA LYS A 417 -13.50 -8.34 -0.83
C LYS A 417 -14.94 -7.86 -1.00
N SER A 418 -15.78 -8.03 0.02
CA SER A 418 -17.14 -7.51 0.05
C SER A 418 -17.17 -5.98 -0.09
N ALA A 419 -16.23 -5.30 0.58
CA ALA A 419 -16.01 -3.87 0.50
C ALA A 419 -15.66 -3.41 -0.92
N MET A 420 -14.75 -4.11 -1.59
CA MET A 420 -14.33 -3.78 -2.96
C MET A 420 -15.47 -3.99 -3.98
N GLU A 421 -16.30 -5.04 -3.81
CA GLU A 421 -17.47 -5.28 -4.64
C GLU A 421 -18.52 -4.16 -4.50
N ILE A 422 -18.72 -3.63 -3.29
CA ILE A 422 -19.64 -2.50 -3.03
C ILE A 422 -19.11 -1.21 -3.70
N VAL A 423 -17.81 -0.97 -3.59
CA VAL A 423 -17.16 0.19 -4.22
C VAL A 423 -17.26 0.13 -5.75
N GLU A 424 -17.07 -1.05 -6.34
CA GLU A 424 -17.17 -1.22 -7.80
C GLU A 424 -18.59 -0.96 -8.31
N LYS A 425 -19.60 -1.47 -7.62
CA LYS A 425 -21.01 -1.15 -7.92
C LYS A 425 -21.29 0.35 -7.78
N ALA A 426 -20.77 0.99 -6.74
CA ALA A 426 -20.95 2.44 -6.56
C ALA A 426 -20.28 3.26 -7.67
N LYS A 427 -19.12 2.80 -8.20
CA LYS A 427 -18.47 3.42 -9.38
C LYS A 427 -19.29 3.27 -10.63
N GLU A 428 -19.78 2.05 -10.94
CA GLU A 428 -20.64 1.78 -12.09
C GLU A 428 -21.91 2.65 -12.05
N MET A 429 -22.51 2.80 -10.87
CA MET A 429 -23.67 3.66 -10.66
C MET A 429 -23.36 5.14 -10.92
N ASN A 430 -22.18 5.63 -10.47
CA ASN A 430 -21.75 7.00 -10.72
C ASN A 430 -21.42 7.24 -12.22
N GLU A 431 -20.80 6.28 -12.89
CA GLU A 431 -20.53 6.37 -14.34
C GLU A 431 -21.81 6.35 -15.18
N LYS A 432 -22.74 5.44 -14.88
CA LYS A 432 -24.07 5.39 -15.53
C LYS A 432 -24.81 6.72 -15.37
N ARG A 433 -24.66 7.35 -14.21
CA ARG A 433 -25.29 8.64 -13.90
C ARG A 433 -24.61 9.82 -14.59
N LYS A 434 -23.29 9.87 -14.63
CA LYS A 434 -22.53 10.87 -15.41
C LYS A 434 -22.90 10.80 -16.91
N ASN A 435 -23.09 9.59 -17.43
CA ASN A 435 -23.52 9.37 -18.81
C ASN A 435 -24.99 9.71 -19.04
N ALA A 436 -25.86 9.57 -18.02
CA ALA A 436 -27.27 9.95 -18.11
C ALA A 436 -27.47 11.47 -18.00
N GLU A 437 -26.66 12.19 -17.21
CA GLU A 437 -26.64 13.66 -17.13
C GLU A 437 -26.15 14.30 -18.44
N VAL A 438 -25.40 13.55 -19.28
CA VAL A 438 -24.93 14.00 -20.61
C VAL A 438 -25.97 13.69 -21.70
N HIS A 439 -26.89 12.74 -21.46
CA HIS A 439 -27.99 12.41 -22.36
C HIS A 439 -29.28 12.36 -21.55
N ASP A 440 -30.10 13.40 -21.67
CA ASP A 440 -31.39 13.62 -21.03
C ASP A 440 -32.51 12.55 -21.31
N ALA A 441 -32.13 11.32 -21.62
CA ALA A 441 -33.06 10.23 -21.93
C ALA A 441 -32.68 8.96 -21.14
N ASN A 442 -33.53 8.55 -20.21
CA ASN A 442 -33.55 7.30 -19.45
C ASN A 442 -33.04 7.34 -17.98
N VAL A 443 -33.39 8.36 -17.24
CA VAL A 443 -33.16 8.38 -15.78
C VAL A 443 -34.00 7.28 -15.07
N GLU A 444 -35.20 6.96 -15.55
CA GLU A 444 -36.11 5.96 -14.93
C GLU A 444 -35.60 4.50 -15.06
N GLU A 445 -34.97 4.12 -16.18
CA GLU A 445 -34.47 2.74 -16.37
C GLU A 445 -33.20 2.49 -15.54
N VAL A 446 -32.35 3.49 -15.41
CA VAL A 446 -31.12 3.43 -14.59
C VAL A 446 -31.46 3.40 -13.08
N GLU A 447 -32.52 4.09 -12.66
CA GLU A 447 -32.99 4.10 -11.27
C GLU A 447 -33.66 2.78 -10.85
N ALA A 448 -34.33 2.07 -11.75
CA ALA A 448 -34.90 0.75 -11.48
C ALA A 448 -33.84 -0.34 -11.31
N GLU A 449 -32.79 -0.34 -12.15
CA GLU A 449 -31.64 -1.27 -11.98
C GLU A 449 -30.86 -1.02 -10.68
N ILE A 450 -30.85 0.22 -10.17
CA ILE A 450 -30.22 0.59 -8.92
C ILE A 450 -30.95 -0.03 -7.72
N VAL A 451 -32.29 -0.01 -7.72
CA VAL A 451 -33.13 -0.56 -6.64
C VAL A 451 -32.97 -2.08 -6.53
N ASP A 452 -32.96 -2.79 -7.67
CA ASP A 452 -32.78 -4.26 -7.70
C ASP A 452 -31.38 -4.69 -7.23
N ALA A 453 -30.35 -3.89 -7.53
CA ALA A 453 -28.98 -4.16 -7.05
C ALA A 453 -28.82 -3.92 -5.54
N GLU A 454 -29.60 -3.02 -4.96
CA GLU A 454 -29.60 -2.66 -3.55
C GLU A 454 -30.25 -3.73 -2.68
N GLU A 455 -31.35 -4.36 -3.11
CA GLU A 455 -31.99 -5.49 -2.38
C GLU A 455 -31.04 -6.69 -2.24
N VAL A 456 -30.24 -6.97 -3.26
CA VAL A 456 -29.24 -8.07 -3.24
C VAL A 456 -28.09 -7.79 -2.26
N VAL A 457 -27.75 -6.53 -2.03
CA VAL A 457 -26.69 -6.14 -1.07
C VAL A 457 -27.19 -6.19 0.38
N GLU A 458 -28.44 -5.78 0.64
CA GLU A 458 -29.04 -5.88 1.98
C GLU A 458 -29.21 -7.32 2.44
N GLU A 459 -29.69 -8.22 1.57
CA GLU A 459 -29.82 -9.65 1.91
C GLU A 459 -28.46 -10.27 2.26
N LYS A 460 -27.40 -9.91 1.57
CA LYS A 460 -26.05 -10.42 1.87
C LYS A 460 -25.47 -9.85 3.16
N VAL A 461 -25.59 -8.55 3.42
CA VAL A 461 -25.09 -7.92 4.65
C VAL A 461 -25.85 -8.38 5.88
N MET A 462 -27.18 -8.61 5.77
CA MET A 462 -28.00 -9.15 6.87
C MET A 462 -27.72 -10.64 7.12
N ALA A 463 -27.41 -11.41 6.09
CA ALA A 463 -27.05 -12.83 6.23
C ALA A 463 -25.71 -13.01 6.95
N ASP A 464 -24.72 -12.16 6.67
CA ASP A 464 -23.38 -12.22 7.28
C ASP A 464 -23.37 -11.74 8.74
N THR A 465 -24.19 -10.74 9.10
CA THR A 465 -24.30 -10.29 10.50
C THR A 465 -25.05 -11.31 11.38
N SER A 466 -25.94 -12.12 10.84
CA SER A 466 -26.68 -13.17 11.59
C SER A 466 -25.87 -14.46 11.78
N SER A 467 -24.81 -14.69 10.99
CA SER A 467 -23.92 -15.85 11.12
C SER A 467 -22.78 -15.65 12.12
N SER A 468 -22.52 -14.41 12.54
CA SER A 468 -21.48 -14.09 13.53
C SER A 468 -21.94 -14.11 14.99
N GLU A 469 -23.24 -14.36 15.26
CA GLU A 469 -23.82 -14.50 16.60
C GLU A 469 -24.10 -15.96 16.99
N LYS A 470 -23.63 -16.93 16.25
CA LYS A 470 -23.63 -18.35 16.61
C LYS A 470 -22.23 -18.91 16.57
#